data_802061e42f4c823f57cf0dce2198883c
#
_entry.id   802061e42f4c823f57cf0dce2198883c
#
_cell.length_a   1.000
_cell.length_b   1.000
_cell.length_c   1.000
_cell.angle_alpha   90.00
_cell.angle_beta   90.00
_cell.angle_gamma   90.00
#
_symmetry.space_group_name_H-M   'P 1'
#
loop_
_entity.id
_entity.type
_entity.pdbx_description
1 polymer ?
#
loop_
_entity_poly.entity_id
_entity_poly.type
_entity_poly.pdbx_seq_one_letter_code
_entity_poly.pdbx_strand_id
1 'polypeptide(L)'
;MEGEETDKMFRRVNCKARVAYLNGSKAVEAPPVQLIQFVNNEVKKVPSDLFTISISEVCFYTDDIDSAYKHLVDNNVECLSEPQYFDFRADGFGESRAFYFRDPDGIILEMMQPL
;
A
#
# COMPACT_ATOMS: atom_id res chain seq x y z
N MET A 1 9.96 -16.31 -8.71
CA MET A 1 10.94 -16.77 -7.70
C MET A 1 10.58 -18.19 -7.33
N GLU A 2 11.53 -19.10 -7.33
CA GLU A 2 11.42 -20.51 -6.91
C GLU A 2 12.82 -21.07 -6.66
N GLY A 3 12.92 -22.22 -5.98
CA GLY A 3 14.19 -22.89 -5.68
C GLY A 3 14.63 -22.75 -4.23
N GLU A 4 15.80 -23.32 -3.92
CA GLU A 4 16.29 -23.47 -2.55
C GLU A 4 16.46 -22.13 -1.81
N GLU A 5 16.96 -21.10 -2.50
CA GLU A 5 17.14 -19.76 -1.93
C GLU A 5 15.79 -19.12 -1.60
N THR A 6 14.77 -19.34 -2.44
CA THR A 6 13.41 -18.87 -2.20
C THR A 6 12.80 -19.58 -0.99
N ASP A 7 12.99 -20.90 -0.88
CA ASP A 7 12.53 -21.68 0.26
C ASP A 7 13.17 -21.23 1.58
N LYS A 8 14.47 -20.98 1.56
CA LYS A 8 15.20 -20.45 2.71
C LYS A 8 14.71 -19.05 3.11
N MET A 9 14.52 -18.15 2.14
CA MET A 9 14.09 -16.78 2.38
C MET A 9 12.69 -16.71 3.00
N PHE A 10 11.75 -17.54 2.52
CA PHE A 10 10.39 -17.56 3.04
C PHE A 10 10.15 -18.58 4.16
N ARG A 11 11.18 -19.34 4.55
CA ARG A 11 11.08 -20.43 5.54
C ARG A 11 9.94 -21.41 5.25
N ARG A 12 9.79 -21.80 3.99
CA ARG A 12 8.79 -22.74 3.48
C ARG A 12 9.43 -23.63 2.44
N VAL A 13 8.94 -24.82 2.28
CA VAL A 13 9.40 -25.75 1.25
C VAL A 13 8.55 -25.61 -0.01
N ASN A 14 9.17 -25.85 -1.16
CA ASN A 14 8.52 -25.81 -2.46
C ASN A 14 7.80 -24.49 -2.74
N CYS A 15 8.42 -23.38 -2.36
CA CYS A 15 7.88 -22.05 -2.60
C CYS A 15 7.99 -21.70 -4.08
N LYS A 16 6.85 -21.23 -4.62
CA LYS A 16 6.83 -20.54 -5.92
C LYS A 16 6.05 -19.24 -5.77
N ALA A 17 6.72 -18.13 -6.05
CA ALA A 17 6.14 -16.80 -5.95
C ALA A 17 6.26 -16.05 -7.28
N ARG A 18 5.18 -15.34 -7.65
CA ARG A 18 5.20 -14.29 -8.65
C ARG A 18 5.44 -12.97 -7.91
N VAL A 19 6.33 -12.14 -8.45
CA VAL A 19 6.68 -10.85 -7.85
C VAL A 19 6.48 -9.76 -8.91
N ALA A 20 5.74 -8.73 -8.53
CA ALA A 20 5.63 -7.51 -9.29
C ALA A 20 6.27 -6.36 -8.51
N TYR A 21 7.08 -5.56 -9.18
CA TYR A 21 7.68 -4.35 -8.61
C TYR A 21 6.93 -3.14 -9.14
N LEU A 22 6.36 -2.36 -8.22
CA LEU A 22 5.66 -1.12 -8.53
C LEU A 22 6.60 0.04 -8.22
N ASN A 23 7.14 0.65 -9.27
CA ASN A 23 8.02 1.82 -9.17
C ASN A 23 7.25 3.09 -9.52
N GLY A 24 7.24 4.05 -8.60
CA GLY A 24 6.64 5.37 -8.83
C GLY A 24 7.50 6.28 -9.73
N SER A 25 8.75 5.91 -10.02
CA SER A 25 9.64 6.65 -10.90
C SER A 25 10.54 5.70 -11.69
N LYS A 26 11.20 6.23 -12.74
CA LYS A 26 12.25 5.51 -13.49
C LYS A 26 13.59 5.44 -12.72
N ALA A 27 13.69 6.11 -11.59
CA ALA A 27 14.89 6.07 -10.76
C ALA A 27 14.98 4.74 -10.03
N VAL A 28 16.05 3.99 -10.26
CA VAL A 28 16.35 2.70 -9.59
C VAL A 28 16.55 2.87 -8.07
N GLU A 29 16.73 4.10 -7.61
CA GLU A 29 17.04 4.46 -6.22
C GLU A 29 15.82 4.52 -5.30
N ALA A 30 14.61 4.61 -5.84
CA ALA A 30 13.40 4.55 -5.02
C ALA A 30 13.09 3.08 -4.70
N PRO A 31 12.97 2.67 -3.42
CA PRO A 31 12.61 1.30 -3.07
C PRO A 31 11.22 1.00 -3.65
N PRO A 32 11.08 -0.04 -4.48
CA PRO A 32 9.81 -0.39 -5.07
C PRO A 32 8.88 -1.04 -4.04
N VAL A 33 7.59 -0.84 -4.20
CA VAL A 33 6.60 -1.71 -3.55
C VAL A 33 6.62 -3.05 -4.29
N GLN A 34 6.78 -4.13 -3.55
CA GLN A 34 6.72 -5.48 -4.08
C GLN A 34 5.35 -6.11 -3.79
N LEU A 35 4.67 -6.56 -4.84
CA LEU A 35 3.52 -7.43 -4.69
C LEU A 35 3.97 -8.88 -4.85
N ILE A 36 3.72 -9.71 -3.85
CA ILE A 36 4.15 -11.11 -3.83
C ILE A 36 2.93 -12.02 -3.82
N GLN A 37 2.79 -12.85 -4.84
CA GLN A 37 1.77 -13.89 -4.92
C GLN A 37 2.42 -15.27 -4.76
N PHE A 38 2.08 -16.01 -3.71
CA PHE A 38 2.46 -17.41 -3.59
C PHE A 38 1.56 -18.28 -4.46
N VAL A 39 2.18 -19.16 -5.27
CA VAL A 39 1.48 -20.01 -6.23
C VAL A 39 1.22 -21.41 -5.65
N ASN A 40 2.21 -21.96 -4.94
CA ASN A 40 2.18 -23.34 -4.44
C ASN A 40 1.84 -23.45 -2.95
N ASN A 41 1.91 -22.34 -2.19
CA ASN A 41 1.72 -22.37 -0.75
C ASN A 41 0.38 -21.74 -0.39
N GLU A 42 -0.28 -22.34 0.60
CA GLU A 42 -1.49 -21.75 1.19
C GLU A 42 -1.16 -20.42 1.87
N VAL A 43 -1.97 -19.41 1.60
CA VAL A 43 -1.90 -18.11 2.27
C VAL A 43 -3.13 -17.89 3.13
N LYS A 44 -2.95 -17.29 4.30
CA LYS A 44 -4.06 -16.90 5.19
C LYS A 44 -4.38 -15.45 4.93
N LYS A 45 -5.66 -15.15 4.70
CA LYS A 45 -6.17 -13.78 4.65
C LYS A 45 -6.60 -13.37 6.05
N VAL A 46 -6.01 -12.30 6.57
CA VAL A 46 -6.42 -11.68 7.83
C VAL A 46 -7.13 -10.37 7.47
N PRO A 47 -8.28 -10.05 8.08
CA PRO A 47 -8.93 -8.76 7.86
C PRO A 47 -7.98 -7.61 8.17
N SER A 48 -7.87 -6.65 7.26
CA SER A 48 -7.09 -5.44 7.49
C SER A 48 -7.97 -4.41 8.18
N ASP A 49 -7.47 -3.87 9.30
CA ASP A 49 -8.15 -2.93 10.18
C ASP A 49 -7.10 -2.05 10.84
N LEU A 50 -7.34 -0.73 10.89
CA LEU A 50 -6.42 0.25 11.50
C LEU A 50 -6.20 0.00 13.00
N PHE A 51 -7.10 -0.71 13.66
CA PHE A 51 -7.01 -1.03 15.09
C PHE A 51 -6.42 -2.42 15.38
N THR A 52 -6.04 -3.17 14.35
CA THR A 52 -5.36 -4.46 14.50
C THR A 52 -3.85 -4.27 14.39
N ILE A 53 -3.10 -4.82 15.36
CA ILE A 53 -1.63 -4.75 15.35
C ILE A 53 -1.08 -5.59 14.20
N SER A 54 -0.75 -4.93 13.11
CA SER A 54 -0.14 -5.52 11.91
C SER A 54 0.51 -4.40 11.09
N ILE A 55 0.97 -4.66 9.86
CA ILE A 55 1.22 -3.59 8.90
C ILE A 55 -0.15 -3.07 8.48
N SER A 56 -0.51 -1.90 8.98
CA SER A 56 -1.85 -1.35 8.85
C SER A 56 -2.03 -0.53 7.58
N GLU A 57 -0.96 0.11 7.09
CA GLU A 57 -1.06 0.99 5.92
C GLU A 57 0.25 1.14 5.16
N VAL A 58 0.15 1.58 3.92
CA VAL A 58 1.24 2.15 3.10
C VAL A 58 0.74 3.49 2.59
N CYS A 59 1.50 4.56 2.83
CA CYS A 59 1.15 5.90 2.39
C CYS A 59 1.77 6.22 1.02
N PHE A 60 0.94 6.71 0.10
CA PHE A 60 1.34 7.22 -1.21
C PHE A 60 1.22 8.73 -1.27
N TYR A 61 2.12 9.34 -2.02
CA TYR A 61 2.15 10.77 -2.26
C TYR A 61 1.46 11.13 -3.57
N THR A 62 0.74 12.25 -3.57
CA THR A 62 0.20 12.90 -4.77
C THR A 62 0.31 14.42 -4.64
N ASP A 63 0.38 15.13 -5.75
CA ASP A 63 0.27 16.59 -5.87
C ASP A 63 -1.15 17.05 -6.21
N ASP A 64 -2.07 16.12 -6.48
CA ASP A 64 -3.48 16.41 -6.73
C ASP A 64 -4.37 15.32 -6.09
N ILE A 65 -4.72 15.53 -4.82
CA ILE A 65 -5.49 14.56 -4.05
C ILE A 65 -6.95 14.46 -4.51
N ASP A 66 -7.51 15.54 -5.04
CA ASP A 66 -8.89 15.54 -5.52
C ASP A 66 -9.03 14.70 -6.80
N SER A 67 -8.09 14.84 -7.74
CA SER A 67 -8.02 13.97 -8.92
C SER A 67 -7.74 12.52 -8.56
N ALA A 68 -6.85 12.26 -7.60
CA ALA A 68 -6.55 10.91 -7.12
C ALA A 68 -7.78 10.26 -6.49
N TYR A 69 -8.48 10.96 -5.61
CA TYR A 69 -9.72 10.50 -4.98
C TYR A 69 -10.80 10.18 -6.03
N LYS A 70 -11.03 11.13 -6.94
CA LYS A 70 -12.01 10.92 -8.03
C LYS A 70 -11.66 9.70 -8.86
N HIS A 71 -10.39 9.52 -9.22
CA HIS A 71 -9.94 8.36 -10.00
C HIS A 71 -10.24 7.04 -9.29
N LEU A 72 -9.99 6.95 -7.99
CA LEU A 72 -10.26 5.75 -7.21
C LEU A 72 -11.76 5.47 -7.13
N VAL A 73 -12.59 6.47 -6.84
CA VAL A 73 -14.05 6.34 -6.80
C VAL A 73 -14.63 5.92 -8.16
N ASP A 74 -14.18 6.53 -9.25
CA ASP A 74 -14.62 6.20 -10.62
C ASP A 74 -14.26 4.75 -11.01
N ASN A 75 -13.24 4.17 -10.39
CA ASN A 75 -12.83 2.77 -10.56
C ASN A 75 -13.37 1.81 -9.48
N ASN A 76 -14.38 2.23 -8.73
CA ASN A 76 -15.05 1.45 -7.69
C ASN A 76 -14.11 0.98 -6.55
N VAL A 77 -13.07 1.75 -6.25
CA VAL A 77 -12.22 1.52 -5.08
C VAL A 77 -12.93 2.05 -3.84
N GLU A 78 -12.99 1.25 -2.79
CA GLU A 78 -13.54 1.67 -1.50
C GLU A 78 -12.61 2.69 -0.84
N CYS A 79 -13.04 3.95 -0.75
CA CYS A 79 -12.40 4.98 0.05
C CYS A 79 -13.13 5.09 1.40
N LEU A 80 -12.37 5.15 2.50
CA LEU A 80 -12.95 5.21 3.86
C LEU A 80 -13.57 6.58 4.16
N SER A 81 -13.06 7.61 3.51
CA SER A 81 -13.60 8.98 3.53
C SER A 81 -13.21 9.73 2.25
N GLU A 82 -13.79 10.89 2.05
CA GLU A 82 -13.21 11.91 1.17
C GLU A 82 -11.92 12.49 1.78
N PRO A 83 -11.07 13.20 1.00
CA PRO A 83 -9.84 13.81 1.52
C PRO A 83 -10.11 14.76 2.69
N GLN A 84 -9.48 14.51 3.83
CA GLN A 84 -9.57 15.30 5.05
C GLN A 84 -8.35 16.22 5.18
N TYR A 85 -8.54 17.39 5.75
CA TYR A 85 -7.47 18.38 6.01
C TYR A 85 -6.91 18.21 7.41
N PHE A 86 -5.58 18.31 7.51
CA PHE A 86 -4.84 18.25 8.77
C PHE A 86 -3.83 19.41 8.85
N ASP A 87 -3.78 20.06 10.00
CA ASP A 87 -2.79 21.08 10.32
C ASP A 87 -1.92 20.63 11.49
N PHE A 88 -0.69 20.25 11.18
CA PHE A 88 0.32 19.79 12.14
C PHE A 88 1.46 20.82 12.29
N ARG A 89 1.25 22.09 11.96
CA ARG A 89 2.27 23.14 12.07
C ARG A 89 2.72 23.35 13.51
N ALA A 90 1.81 23.20 14.49
CA ALA A 90 2.14 23.28 15.90
C ALA A 90 3.13 22.20 16.34
N ASP A 91 3.16 21.05 15.66
CA ASP A 91 4.03 19.91 15.93
C ASP A 91 5.28 19.89 15.02
N GLY A 92 5.45 20.92 14.18
CA GLY A 92 6.61 21.06 13.29
C GLY A 92 6.53 20.28 11.97
N PHE A 93 5.35 19.77 11.58
CA PHE A 93 5.20 18.99 10.33
C PHE A 93 4.53 19.86 9.27
N GLY A 94 3.69 20.60 9.24
CA GLY A 94 3.05 21.36 8.16
C GLY A 94 1.59 20.99 7.99
N GLU A 95 1.06 21.32 6.83
CA GLU A 95 -0.34 21.06 6.48
C GLU A 95 -0.41 19.95 5.42
N SER A 96 -1.47 19.17 5.46
CA SER A 96 -1.70 18.11 4.48
C SER A 96 -3.18 17.81 4.30
N ARG A 97 -3.50 17.13 3.20
CA ARG A 97 -4.78 16.45 3.02
C ARG A 97 -4.50 14.96 2.81
N ALA A 98 -5.34 14.11 3.38
CA ALA A 98 -5.18 12.67 3.28
C ALA A 98 -6.51 11.94 3.33
N PHE A 99 -6.53 10.71 2.82
CA PHE A 99 -7.63 9.76 2.98
C PHE A 99 -7.13 8.32 2.87
N TYR A 100 -7.90 7.39 3.45
CA TYR A 100 -7.63 5.96 3.34
C TYR A 100 -8.51 5.31 2.27
N PHE A 101 -7.96 4.27 1.63
CA PHE A 101 -8.65 3.44 0.66
C PHE A 101 -8.18 1.99 0.76
N ARG A 102 -8.91 1.06 0.13
CA ARG A 102 -8.58 -0.37 0.16
C ARG A 102 -8.02 -0.84 -1.17
N ASP A 103 -7.00 -1.68 -1.10
CA ASP A 103 -6.55 -2.44 -2.25
C ASP A 103 -7.49 -3.64 -2.55
N PRO A 104 -7.29 -4.39 -3.66
CA PRO A 104 -8.13 -5.55 -4.00
C PRO A 104 -8.10 -6.68 -2.96
N ASP A 105 -7.08 -6.75 -2.12
CA ASP A 105 -6.97 -7.72 -1.02
C ASP A 105 -7.60 -7.22 0.28
N GLY A 106 -8.05 -5.96 0.32
CA GLY A 106 -8.64 -5.30 1.46
C GLY A 106 -7.62 -4.65 2.40
N ILE A 107 -6.35 -4.55 1.99
CA ILE A 107 -5.30 -3.84 2.75
C ILE A 107 -5.60 -2.35 2.70
N ILE A 108 -5.46 -1.69 3.85
CA ILE A 108 -5.65 -0.24 3.94
C ILE A 108 -4.40 0.47 3.44
N LEU A 109 -4.60 1.42 2.55
CA LEU A 109 -3.58 2.29 1.97
C LEU A 109 -3.97 3.74 2.23
N GLU A 110 -3.00 4.62 2.32
CA GLU A 110 -3.20 6.06 2.46
C GLU A 110 -2.78 6.79 1.19
N MET A 111 -3.52 7.84 0.85
CA MET A 111 -3.10 8.85 -0.11
C MET A 111 -2.95 10.18 0.60
N MET A 112 -1.83 10.86 0.43
CA MET A 112 -1.53 12.13 1.08
C MET A 112 -1.00 13.16 0.09
N GLN A 113 -1.44 14.39 0.27
CA GLN A 113 -0.90 15.59 -0.39
C GLN A 113 -0.42 16.58 0.67
N PRO A 114 0.88 16.89 0.76
CA PRO A 114 1.39 18.04 1.50
C PRO A 114 0.92 19.35 0.88
N LEU A 115 0.65 20.37 1.69
CA LEU A 115 0.19 21.70 1.25
C LEU A 115 1.28 22.75 1.46
#